data_d71324e966a64c6b1ed781fb462cf65e
#
_entry.id   d71324e966a64c6b1ed781fb462cf65e
#
_cell.length_a   1.000
_cell.length_b   1.000
_cell.length_c   1.000
_cell.angle_alpha   90.00
_cell.angle_beta   90.00
_cell.angle_gamma   90.00
#
_symmetry.space_group_name_H-M   'P 1'
#
loop_
_entity.id
_entity.type
_entity.pdbx_description
1 polymer ?
#
loop_
_entity_poly.entity_id
_entity_poly.type
_entity_poly.pdbx_seq_one_letter_code
_entity_poly.pdbx_strand_id
1 'polypeptide(L)'
;DGVLPGSYCEPTVTSVGSQDTTGPMTRDELKDLACLGFSADLVMQSFCHTAAYPKPVDIITHNTLPDFIKNRGGISLRPGDGIIHSWLNRMLLPDTVGTGGDSHTRFPIGISFPAGSGLVAFAGATGIMPLDMPESVLVKFTGEIQPGITLRDLVHSIPYVARQKKLLTLDKANKVNIFNGNILEIEGLPHLTCEQAFELSD
;
A
#
# COMPACT_ATOMS: atom_id res chain seq x y z
N ASP A 1 20.87 5.09 15.44
CA ASP A 1 20.34 3.83 15.98
C ASP A 1 18.95 3.65 15.37
N GLY A 2 18.72 2.57 14.64
CA GLY A 2 17.44 2.28 14.00
C GLY A 2 16.40 1.72 14.98
N VAL A 3 15.15 1.63 14.54
CA VAL A 3 14.08 0.95 15.30
C VAL A 3 14.26 -0.55 15.13
N LEU A 4 14.29 -1.27 16.24
CA LEU A 4 14.47 -2.72 16.23
C LEU A 4 13.12 -3.44 15.92
N PRO A 5 13.14 -4.56 15.23
CA PRO A 5 11.96 -5.40 15.07
C PRO A 5 11.29 -5.74 16.40
N GLY A 6 9.97 -5.71 16.45
CA GLY A 6 9.17 -5.90 17.65
C GLY A 6 9.08 -4.69 18.59
N SER A 7 9.80 -3.60 18.30
CA SER A 7 9.70 -2.36 19.09
C SER A 7 8.53 -1.51 18.59
N TYR A 8 7.75 -0.98 19.52
CA TYR A 8 6.72 0.01 19.19
C TYR A 8 7.34 1.29 18.63
N CYS A 9 6.75 1.84 17.57
CA CYS A 9 7.15 3.10 16.97
C CYS A 9 5.96 3.83 16.34
N GLU A 10 6.15 5.12 16.11
CA GLU A 10 5.17 6.01 15.49
C GLU A 10 5.82 6.77 14.31
N PRO A 11 6.13 6.07 13.21
CA PRO A 11 6.72 6.74 12.07
C PRO A 11 5.77 7.77 11.46
N THR A 12 6.36 8.83 10.92
CA THR A 12 5.64 9.80 10.10
C THR A 12 5.17 9.13 8.82
N VAL A 13 3.89 9.31 8.49
CA VAL A 13 3.28 8.83 7.25
C VAL A 13 3.24 9.96 6.24
N THR A 14 3.85 9.74 5.10
CA THR A 14 3.88 10.73 4.00
C THR A 14 2.78 10.49 2.97
N SER A 15 2.35 9.24 2.78
CA SER A 15 1.38 8.89 1.75
C SER A 15 0.26 8.02 2.30
N VAL A 16 -0.98 8.45 2.08
CA VAL A 16 -2.20 7.73 2.48
C VAL A 16 -3.10 7.55 1.27
N GLY A 17 -3.35 6.29 0.91
CA GLY A 17 -4.24 5.90 -0.18
C GLY A 17 -5.62 5.48 0.31
N SER A 18 -6.67 6.03 -0.26
CA SER A 18 -8.05 5.61 -0.05
C SER A 18 -8.71 5.31 -1.38
N GLN A 19 -9.55 4.30 -1.44
CA GLN A 19 -10.29 3.92 -2.64
C GLN A 19 -11.80 3.83 -2.35
N ASP A 20 -12.60 3.76 -3.39
CA ASP A 20 -14.04 3.94 -3.33
C ASP A 20 -14.78 2.87 -2.50
N THR A 21 -14.25 1.66 -2.36
CA THR A 21 -14.89 0.61 -1.55
C THR A 21 -14.61 0.77 -0.04
N THR A 22 -13.51 1.40 0.34
CA THR A 22 -13.13 1.70 1.72
C THR A 22 -13.30 3.17 2.11
N GLY A 23 -13.36 4.06 1.13
CA GLY A 23 -13.46 5.51 1.33
C GLY A 23 -14.65 5.97 2.17
N PRO A 24 -15.87 5.42 2.01
CA PRO A 24 -16.99 5.75 2.90
C PRO A 24 -16.72 5.46 4.38
N MET A 25 -16.09 4.31 4.68
CA MET A 25 -15.71 3.95 6.06
C MET A 25 -14.60 4.90 6.57
N THR A 26 -13.57 5.13 5.77
CA THR A 26 -12.50 6.08 6.11
C THR A 26 -13.06 7.49 6.36
N ARG A 27 -14.03 7.93 5.56
CA ARG A 27 -14.74 9.21 5.77
C ARG A 27 -15.45 9.26 7.13
N ASP A 28 -16.12 8.19 7.49
CA ASP A 28 -16.89 8.15 8.73
C ASP A 28 -15.93 8.14 9.94
N GLU A 29 -14.86 7.37 9.90
CA GLU A 29 -13.77 7.43 10.89
C GLU A 29 -13.12 8.82 11.00
N LEU A 30 -12.89 9.50 9.87
CA LEU A 30 -12.37 10.88 9.88
C LEU A 30 -13.32 11.87 10.54
N LYS A 31 -14.64 11.66 10.43
CA LYS A 31 -15.63 12.45 11.14
C LYS A 31 -15.59 12.18 12.65
N ASP A 32 -15.48 10.92 13.04
CA ASP A 32 -15.40 10.51 14.43
C ASP A 32 -14.12 11.07 15.10
N LEU A 33 -13.03 11.16 14.36
CA LEU A 33 -11.80 11.83 14.77
C LEU A 33 -11.88 13.38 14.75
N ALA A 34 -13.02 13.95 14.36
CA ALA A 34 -13.19 15.40 14.15
C ALA A 34 -12.10 16.02 13.25
N CYS A 35 -11.61 15.27 12.27
CA CYS A 35 -10.57 15.71 11.36
C CYS A 35 -11.06 16.85 10.46
N LEU A 36 -10.49 18.03 10.60
CA LEU A 36 -10.78 19.21 9.77
C LEU A 36 -9.79 19.39 8.63
N GLY A 37 -8.60 18.80 8.74
CA GLY A 37 -7.55 18.83 7.73
C GLY A 37 -6.58 17.67 7.91
N PHE A 38 -5.97 17.23 6.82
CA PHE A 38 -4.97 16.16 6.86
C PHE A 38 -3.62 16.68 7.33
N SER A 39 -2.93 15.87 8.13
CA SER A 39 -1.54 16.12 8.55
C SER A 39 -0.53 15.29 7.75
N ALA A 40 -0.95 14.18 7.14
CA ALA A 40 -0.10 13.48 6.18
C ALA A 40 0.12 14.33 4.93
N ASP A 41 1.34 14.30 4.37
CA ASP A 41 1.73 15.15 3.23
C ASP A 41 0.89 14.89 1.97
N LEU A 42 0.52 13.64 1.74
CA LEU A 42 -0.31 13.23 0.61
C LEU A 42 -1.42 12.29 1.08
N VAL A 43 -2.66 12.75 0.99
CA VAL A 43 -3.85 11.89 1.12
C VAL A 43 -4.57 11.87 -0.22
N MET A 44 -4.69 10.70 -0.83
CA MET A 44 -5.29 10.54 -2.14
C MET A 44 -6.46 9.57 -2.11
N GLN A 45 -7.58 9.98 -2.69
CA GLN A 45 -8.79 9.18 -2.88
C GLN A 45 -8.96 8.83 -4.35
N SER A 46 -9.27 7.57 -4.65
CA SER A 46 -9.62 7.11 -6.00
C SER A 46 -10.98 6.42 -6.08
N PHE A 47 -11.42 6.15 -7.31
CA PHE A 47 -12.69 5.47 -7.61
C PHE A 47 -12.44 4.35 -8.64
N CYS A 48 -11.47 3.49 -8.35
CA CYS A 48 -10.99 2.48 -9.28
C CYS A 48 -11.83 1.18 -9.30
N HIS A 49 -12.65 0.91 -8.27
CA HIS A 49 -13.44 -0.33 -8.18
C HIS A 49 -14.87 -0.19 -8.70
N THR A 50 -15.47 0.98 -8.56
CA THR A 50 -16.89 1.20 -8.87
C THR A 50 -17.12 2.12 -10.08
N ALA A 51 -16.07 2.53 -10.79
CA ALA A 51 -16.15 3.47 -11.90
C ALA A 51 -16.97 2.95 -13.08
N ALA A 52 -16.79 1.67 -13.46
CA ALA A 52 -17.39 1.12 -14.68
C ALA A 52 -18.85 0.68 -14.50
N TYR A 53 -19.18 0.13 -13.35
CA TYR A 53 -20.52 -0.43 -13.07
C TYR A 53 -21.02 0.01 -11.68
N PRO A 54 -21.25 1.34 -11.46
CA PRO A 54 -21.63 1.85 -10.16
C PRO A 54 -23.06 1.42 -9.78
N LYS A 55 -23.24 1.03 -8.53
CA LYS A 55 -24.55 0.90 -7.91
C LYS A 55 -25.06 2.30 -7.49
N PRO A 56 -26.37 2.47 -7.19
CA PRO A 56 -26.86 3.76 -6.72
C PRO A 56 -26.12 4.35 -5.53
N VAL A 57 -25.67 3.53 -4.58
CA VAL A 57 -24.86 3.95 -3.44
C VAL A 57 -23.47 4.45 -3.86
N ASP A 58 -22.88 3.85 -4.90
CA ASP A 58 -21.57 4.25 -5.42
C ASP A 58 -21.65 5.64 -6.08
N ILE A 59 -22.77 5.93 -6.78
CA ILE A 59 -23.01 7.25 -7.36
C ILE A 59 -23.07 8.35 -6.28
N ILE A 60 -23.70 8.06 -5.13
CA ILE A 60 -23.69 8.96 -3.99
C ILE A 60 -22.26 9.18 -3.48
N THR A 61 -21.49 8.12 -3.39
CA THR A 61 -20.08 8.18 -2.98
C THR A 61 -19.25 8.99 -3.99
N HIS A 62 -19.43 8.76 -5.29
CA HIS A 62 -18.74 9.50 -6.35
C HIS A 62 -19.01 11.02 -6.29
N ASN A 63 -20.20 11.41 -5.86
CA ASN A 63 -20.62 12.81 -5.79
C ASN A 63 -20.26 13.49 -4.47
N THR A 64 -20.06 12.76 -3.38
CA THR A 64 -19.90 13.35 -2.04
C THR A 64 -18.49 13.19 -1.45
N LEU A 65 -17.82 12.09 -1.73
CA LEU A 65 -16.51 11.80 -1.17
C LEU A 65 -15.40 12.73 -1.72
N PRO A 66 -15.39 13.13 -3.01
CA PRO A 66 -14.38 14.03 -3.54
C PRO A 66 -14.30 15.36 -2.79
N ASP A 67 -15.41 16.00 -2.54
CA ASP A 67 -15.45 17.27 -1.83
C ASP A 67 -15.06 17.11 -0.35
N PHE A 68 -15.44 16.00 0.26
CA PHE A 68 -15.04 15.70 1.63
C PHE A 68 -13.52 15.62 1.78
N ILE A 69 -12.85 14.94 0.84
CA ILE A 69 -11.38 14.78 0.82
C ILE A 69 -10.68 16.10 0.47
N LYS A 70 -11.13 16.78 -0.59
CA LYS A 70 -10.53 18.06 -1.03
C LYS A 70 -10.64 19.15 0.02
N ASN A 71 -11.77 19.25 0.72
CA ASN A 71 -11.97 20.23 1.77
C ASN A 71 -11.06 20.03 2.99
N ARG A 72 -10.37 18.90 3.08
CA ARG A 72 -9.37 18.57 4.11
C ARG A 72 -7.92 18.62 3.62
N GLY A 73 -7.71 19.13 2.40
CA GLY A 73 -6.37 19.25 1.80
C GLY A 73 -5.90 18.01 1.04
N GLY A 74 -6.75 16.98 0.88
CA GLY A 74 -6.43 15.80 0.10
C GLY A 74 -6.69 15.96 -1.39
N ILE A 75 -6.18 15.02 -2.17
CA ILE A 75 -6.40 14.91 -3.61
C ILE A 75 -7.48 13.86 -3.86
N SER A 76 -8.49 14.19 -4.64
CA SER A 76 -9.47 13.22 -5.10
C SER A 76 -9.45 13.09 -6.61
N LEU A 77 -9.22 11.87 -7.07
CA LEU A 77 -9.42 11.48 -8.45
C LEU A 77 -10.92 11.40 -8.75
N ARG A 78 -11.27 11.30 -10.02
CA ARG A 78 -12.63 11.07 -10.48
C ARG A 78 -12.82 9.61 -10.89
N PRO A 79 -14.05 9.10 -10.94
CA PRO A 79 -14.32 7.82 -11.57
C PRO A 79 -13.76 7.78 -13.00
N GLY A 80 -12.90 6.80 -13.28
CA GLY A 80 -12.23 6.66 -14.57
C GLY A 80 -10.83 7.28 -14.70
N ASP A 81 -10.38 8.06 -13.73
CA ASP A 81 -9.02 8.66 -13.76
C ASP A 81 -7.90 7.62 -13.55
N GLY A 82 -8.24 6.38 -13.16
CA GLY A 82 -7.29 5.29 -13.04
C GLY A 82 -7.22 4.68 -11.64
N ILE A 83 -6.28 3.75 -11.50
CA ILE A 83 -6.05 2.96 -10.29
C ILE A 83 -5.20 3.77 -9.31
N ILE A 84 -5.55 3.75 -8.00
CA ILE A 84 -4.85 4.49 -6.95
C ILE A 84 -3.35 4.20 -6.93
N HIS A 85 -2.94 2.93 -7.07
CA HIS A 85 -1.55 2.52 -7.03
C HIS A 85 -0.72 3.13 -8.16
N SER A 86 -1.28 3.19 -9.38
CA SER A 86 -0.63 3.81 -10.53
C SER A 86 -0.34 5.31 -10.31
N TRP A 87 -1.18 5.99 -9.55
CA TRP A 87 -0.96 7.38 -9.18
C TRP A 87 0.02 7.53 -8.03
N LEU A 88 -0.19 6.80 -6.92
CA LEU A 88 0.66 6.90 -5.74
C LEU A 88 2.10 6.51 -6.05
N ASN A 89 2.33 5.42 -6.78
CA ASN A 89 3.67 4.97 -7.17
C ASN A 89 4.49 6.03 -7.92
N ARG A 90 3.83 6.97 -8.59
CA ARG A 90 4.50 8.08 -9.29
C ARG A 90 4.76 9.31 -8.42
N MET A 91 4.24 9.31 -7.20
CA MET A 91 4.32 10.44 -6.27
C MET A 91 5.17 10.13 -5.03
N LEU A 92 5.70 8.91 -4.94
CA LEU A 92 6.50 8.48 -3.81
C LEU A 92 7.90 9.07 -3.84
N LEU A 93 8.42 9.29 -2.64
CA LEU A 93 9.82 9.59 -2.40
C LEU A 93 10.49 8.40 -1.72
N PRO A 94 11.80 8.19 -1.90
CA PRO A 94 12.55 7.18 -1.17
C PRO A 94 12.46 7.38 0.34
N ASP A 95 12.63 6.30 1.10
CA ASP A 95 12.70 6.30 2.57
C ASP A 95 11.47 6.88 3.27
N THR A 96 10.28 6.68 2.67
CA THR A 96 9.01 7.15 3.21
C THR A 96 8.16 5.98 3.74
N VAL A 97 7.17 6.33 4.57
CA VAL A 97 6.17 5.38 5.06
C VAL A 97 4.82 5.74 4.47
N GLY A 98 4.14 4.73 3.92
CA GLY A 98 2.82 4.88 3.34
C GLY A 98 1.82 3.84 3.85
N THR A 99 0.55 4.17 3.79
CA THR A 99 -0.54 3.24 4.09
C THR A 99 -1.74 3.46 3.18
N GLY A 100 -2.67 2.54 3.19
CA GLY A 100 -3.91 2.68 2.43
C GLY A 100 -4.92 1.59 2.73
N GLY A 101 -6.14 1.83 2.32
CA GLY A 101 -7.27 0.92 2.52
C GLY A 101 -7.39 -0.19 1.47
N ASP A 102 -6.35 -0.44 0.69
CA ASP A 102 -6.32 -1.47 -0.34
C ASP A 102 -5.20 -2.49 -0.10
N SER A 103 -5.47 -3.77 -0.36
CA SER A 103 -4.51 -4.86 -0.17
C SER A 103 -3.26 -4.75 -1.06
N HIS A 104 -3.30 -3.97 -2.13
CA HIS A 104 -2.18 -3.68 -3.02
C HIS A 104 -1.40 -2.41 -2.61
N THR A 105 -1.60 -1.89 -1.40
CA THR A 105 -0.78 -0.81 -0.86
C THR A 105 0.62 -1.33 -0.56
N ARG A 106 1.48 -1.33 -1.59
CA ARG A 106 2.83 -1.88 -1.57
C ARG A 106 3.74 -1.01 -2.41
N PHE A 107 4.46 -0.11 -1.76
CA PHE A 107 5.32 0.87 -2.43
C PHE A 107 6.76 0.38 -2.45
N PRO A 108 7.47 0.47 -3.58
CA PRO A 108 8.75 -0.21 -3.77
C PRO A 108 9.96 0.52 -3.19
N ILE A 109 9.82 1.76 -2.74
CA ILE A 109 10.95 2.60 -2.32
C ILE A 109 10.84 3.12 -0.90
N GLY A 110 10.01 2.49 -0.11
CA GLY A 110 9.79 2.80 1.30
C GLY A 110 9.08 1.65 1.99
N ILE A 111 8.58 1.89 3.18
CA ILE A 111 7.73 0.94 3.90
C ILE A 111 6.29 1.30 3.62
N SER A 112 5.50 0.34 3.12
CA SER A 112 4.07 0.53 2.98
C SER A 112 3.31 -0.74 3.29
N PHE A 113 2.11 -0.57 3.80
CA PHE A 113 1.25 -1.69 4.16
C PHE A 113 -0.22 -1.29 4.14
N PRO A 114 -1.11 -2.22 3.79
CA PRO A 114 -2.54 -2.01 3.88
C PRO A 114 -2.99 -1.97 5.34
N ALA A 115 -3.99 -1.13 5.62
CA ALA A 115 -4.58 -1.02 6.94
C ALA A 115 -6.11 -0.89 6.86
N GLY A 116 -6.77 -1.16 7.99
CA GLY A 116 -8.20 -0.91 8.12
C GLY A 116 -8.54 0.59 8.08
N SER A 117 -9.80 0.90 7.79
CA SER A 117 -10.28 2.28 7.61
C SER A 117 -9.96 3.21 8.77
N GLY A 118 -10.07 2.73 10.02
CA GLY A 118 -9.76 3.52 11.21
C GLY A 118 -8.30 3.92 11.28
N LEU A 119 -7.39 3.00 11.01
CA LEU A 119 -5.96 3.28 11.03
C LEU A 119 -5.51 4.15 9.85
N VAL A 120 -6.13 3.95 8.67
CA VAL A 120 -5.92 4.82 7.49
C VAL A 120 -6.40 6.25 7.78
N ALA A 121 -7.57 6.41 8.41
CA ALA A 121 -8.10 7.70 8.82
C ALA A 121 -7.20 8.37 9.86
N PHE A 122 -6.74 7.62 10.85
CA PHE A 122 -5.81 8.11 11.86
C PHE A 122 -4.51 8.61 11.23
N ALA A 123 -3.92 7.83 10.33
CA ALA A 123 -2.71 8.21 9.60
C ALA A 123 -2.91 9.49 8.78
N GLY A 124 -4.02 9.63 8.07
CA GLY A 124 -4.35 10.85 7.32
C GLY A 124 -4.54 12.07 8.22
N ALA A 125 -5.24 11.90 9.34
CA ALA A 125 -5.55 12.98 10.27
C ALA A 125 -4.34 13.46 11.07
N THR A 126 -3.48 12.54 11.52
CA THR A 126 -2.38 12.83 12.44
C THR A 126 -1.01 12.88 11.76
N GLY A 127 -0.85 12.28 10.59
CA GLY A 127 0.43 12.15 9.90
C GLY A 127 1.37 11.11 10.53
N ILE A 128 0.88 10.27 11.43
CA ILE A 128 1.65 9.21 12.06
C ILE A 128 0.95 7.86 11.99
N MET A 129 1.70 6.78 12.09
CA MET A 129 1.19 5.41 12.04
C MET A 129 1.77 4.60 13.20
N PRO A 130 1.02 4.39 14.30
CA PRO A 130 1.48 3.55 15.39
C PRO A 130 1.55 2.09 14.92
N LEU A 131 2.70 1.46 15.14
CA LEU A 131 2.95 0.06 14.79
C LEU A 131 4.08 -0.55 15.63
N ASP A 132 4.08 -1.86 15.74
CA ASP A 132 5.28 -2.60 16.14
C ASP A 132 6.11 -2.85 14.88
N MET A 133 7.40 -2.45 14.92
CA MET A 133 8.27 -2.57 13.75
C MET A 133 8.35 -4.03 13.28
N PRO A 134 7.97 -4.33 12.03
CA PRO A 134 8.05 -5.70 11.50
C PRO A 134 9.50 -6.15 11.33
N GLU A 135 9.71 -7.46 11.32
CA GLU A 135 10.94 -8.07 10.80
C GLU A 135 11.00 -7.93 9.28
N SER A 136 12.20 -8.10 8.73
CA SER A 136 12.41 -8.10 7.28
C SER A 136 12.73 -9.49 6.76
N VAL A 137 12.23 -9.80 5.57
CA VAL A 137 12.61 -10.97 4.77
C VAL A 137 13.33 -10.48 3.53
N LEU A 138 14.62 -10.80 3.42
CA LEU A 138 15.40 -10.46 2.25
C LEU A 138 15.22 -11.50 1.15
N VAL A 139 14.78 -11.05 -0.01
CA VAL A 139 14.82 -11.79 -1.28
C VAL A 139 15.97 -11.24 -2.11
N LYS A 140 16.98 -12.07 -2.34
CA LYS A 140 18.16 -11.70 -3.12
C LYS A 140 18.18 -12.43 -4.44
N PHE A 141 18.05 -11.69 -5.53
CA PHE A 141 18.28 -12.19 -6.88
C PHE A 141 19.78 -12.20 -7.18
N THR A 142 20.27 -13.22 -7.86
CA THR A 142 21.67 -13.36 -8.24
C THR A 142 21.78 -13.78 -9.70
N GLY A 143 22.81 -13.29 -10.40
CA GLY A 143 23.02 -13.54 -11.83
C GLY A 143 22.28 -12.54 -12.69
N GLU A 144 22.10 -12.88 -13.96
CA GLU A 144 21.47 -12.05 -14.97
C GLU A 144 20.12 -12.60 -15.40
N ILE A 145 19.19 -11.70 -15.71
CA ILE A 145 17.88 -12.09 -16.27
C ILE A 145 18.12 -12.68 -17.66
N GLN A 146 17.67 -13.92 -17.84
CA GLN A 146 17.85 -14.62 -19.10
C GLN A 146 16.84 -14.14 -20.17
N PRO A 147 17.20 -14.23 -21.46
CA PRO A 147 16.28 -13.89 -22.53
C PRO A 147 14.95 -14.68 -22.41
N GLY A 148 13.84 -13.97 -22.54
CA GLY A 148 12.50 -14.53 -22.42
C GLY A 148 11.92 -14.55 -20.98
N ILE A 149 12.71 -14.21 -19.97
CA ILE A 149 12.23 -14.03 -18.59
C ILE A 149 11.71 -12.61 -18.41
N THR A 150 10.52 -12.49 -17.87
CA THR A 150 9.84 -11.23 -17.58
C THR A 150 9.91 -10.89 -16.09
N LEU A 151 9.55 -9.67 -15.71
CA LEU A 151 9.42 -9.30 -14.29
C LEU A 151 8.36 -10.15 -13.59
N ARG A 152 7.29 -10.52 -14.27
CA ARG A 152 6.26 -11.41 -13.74
C ARG A 152 6.81 -12.77 -13.35
N ASP A 153 7.75 -13.30 -14.10
CA ASP A 153 8.42 -14.55 -13.76
C ASP A 153 9.27 -14.41 -12.49
N LEU A 154 9.94 -13.26 -12.32
CA LEU A 154 10.69 -12.95 -11.10
C LEU A 154 9.76 -12.86 -9.89
N VAL A 155 8.64 -12.16 -9.99
CA VAL A 155 7.61 -12.09 -8.93
C VAL A 155 7.16 -13.50 -8.54
N HIS A 156 6.77 -14.31 -9.51
CA HIS A 156 6.30 -15.68 -9.26
C HIS A 156 7.39 -16.60 -8.70
N SER A 157 8.66 -16.33 -8.96
CA SER A 157 9.76 -17.11 -8.41
C SER A 157 9.88 -16.99 -6.89
N ILE A 158 9.50 -15.85 -6.32
CA ILE A 158 9.58 -15.60 -4.86
C ILE A 158 8.76 -16.64 -4.07
N PRO A 159 7.43 -16.74 -4.25
CA PRO A 159 6.64 -17.74 -3.55
C PRO A 159 7.00 -19.17 -3.99
N TYR A 160 7.41 -19.38 -5.22
CA TYR A 160 7.84 -20.70 -5.71
C TYR A 160 9.04 -21.22 -4.93
N VAL A 161 10.10 -20.42 -4.80
CA VAL A 161 11.31 -20.80 -4.04
C VAL A 161 10.99 -20.92 -2.55
N ALA A 162 10.18 -20.03 -1.99
CA ALA A 162 9.75 -20.14 -0.60
C ALA A 162 9.01 -21.45 -0.31
N ARG A 163 8.18 -21.92 -1.25
CA ARG A 163 7.52 -23.23 -1.13
C ARG A 163 8.52 -24.39 -1.18
N GLN A 164 9.47 -24.36 -2.10
CA GLN A 164 10.52 -25.41 -2.18
C GLN A 164 11.32 -25.49 -0.88
N LYS A 165 11.58 -24.35 -0.25
CA LYS A 165 12.26 -24.25 1.04
C LYS A 165 11.35 -24.50 2.25
N LYS A 166 10.07 -24.83 2.06
CA LYS A 166 9.06 -25.02 3.12
C LYS A 166 8.82 -23.77 4.01
N LEU A 167 9.17 -22.60 3.50
CA LEU A 167 8.92 -21.30 4.16
C LEU A 167 7.54 -20.75 3.85
N LEU A 168 6.86 -21.35 2.88
CA LEU A 168 5.49 -21.05 2.49
C LEU A 168 4.77 -22.37 2.19
N THR A 169 3.66 -22.63 2.89
CA THR A 169 2.85 -23.84 2.68
C THR A 169 1.46 -23.50 2.17
N LEU A 170 0.85 -24.42 1.43
CA LEU A 170 -0.54 -24.31 0.98
C LEU A 170 -1.53 -25.07 1.85
N ASP A 171 -1.03 -25.90 2.79
CA ASP A 171 -1.84 -26.73 3.65
C ASP A 171 -2.75 -25.89 4.56
N LYS A 172 -3.96 -26.37 4.82
CA LYS A 172 -4.89 -25.68 5.72
C LYS A 172 -4.49 -25.78 7.19
N ALA A 173 -3.80 -26.84 7.56
CA ALA A 173 -3.26 -27.06 8.90
C ALA A 173 -1.76 -26.76 8.93
N ASN A 174 -1.26 -26.25 10.06
CA ASN A 174 0.16 -25.93 10.27
C ASN A 174 0.75 -25.00 9.17
N LYS A 175 0.00 -23.96 8.81
CA LYS A 175 0.44 -22.98 7.80
C LYS A 175 1.73 -22.30 8.22
N VAL A 176 2.70 -22.31 7.31
CA VAL A 176 3.91 -21.49 7.38
C VAL A 176 3.82 -20.44 6.28
N ASN A 177 4.05 -19.19 6.62
CA ASN A 177 4.16 -18.08 5.67
C ASN A 177 5.17 -17.07 6.22
N ILE A 178 6.41 -17.17 5.73
CA ILE A 178 7.51 -16.30 6.14
C ILE A 178 7.25 -14.82 5.82
N PHE A 179 6.38 -14.53 4.86
CA PHE A 179 6.09 -13.16 4.44
C PHE A 179 5.01 -12.49 5.31
N ASN A 180 4.28 -13.28 6.11
CA ASN A 180 3.15 -12.74 6.86
C ASN A 180 3.61 -11.84 7.99
N GLY A 181 3.20 -10.56 7.93
CA GLY A 181 3.57 -9.54 8.92
C GLY A 181 5.00 -9.04 8.83
N ASN A 182 5.73 -9.39 7.77
CA ASN A 182 7.12 -9.00 7.57
C ASN A 182 7.28 -8.04 6.38
N ILE A 183 8.31 -7.21 6.45
CA ILE A 183 8.73 -6.36 5.32
C ILE A 183 9.44 -7.26 4.30
N LEU A 184 9.09 -7.13 3.03
CA LEU A 184 9.80 -7.78 1.94
C LEU A 184 10.85 -6.83 1.37
N GLU A 185 12.12 -7.16 1.57
CA GLU A 185 13.24 -6.45 0.97
C GLU A 185 13.72 -7.21 -0.27
N ILE A 186 13.97 -6.48 -1.35
CA ILE A 186 14.41 -7.08 -2.62
C ILE A 186 15.74 -6.47 -3.04
N GLU A 187 16.72 -7.33 -3.29
CA GLU A 187 18.05 -6.97 -3.78
C GLU A 187 18.44 -7.73 -5.06
N GLY A 188 19.45 -7.21 -5.76
CA GLY A 188 20.10 -7.91 -6.88
C GLY A 188 19.48 -7.61 -8.25
N LEU A 189 18.71 -6.55 -8.37
CA LEU A 189 18.11 -6.12 -9.64
C LEU A 189 18.53 -4.66 -9.96
N PRO A 190 19.83 -4.38 -10.19
CA PRO A 190 20.37 -3.02 -10.23
C PRO A 190 19.94 -2.20 -11.45
N HIS A 191 19.36 -2.84 -12.47
CA HIS A 191 18.97 -2.20 -13.73
C HIS A 191 17.46 -1.95 -13.85
N LEU A 192 16.68 -2.20 -12.80
CA LEU A 192 15.25 -1.88 -12.82
C LEU A 192 15.03 -0.36 -12.92
N THR A 193 14.13 0.03 -13.81
CA THR A 193 13.53 1.37 -13.75
C THR A 193 12.56 1.49 -12.59
N CYS A 194 12.20 2.71 -12.18
CA CYS A 194 11.16 2.92 -11.18
C CYS A 194 9.84 2.23 -11.53
N GLU A 195 9.42 2.29 -12.80
CA GLU A 195 8.20 1.63 -13.25
C GLU A 195 8.28 0.10 -13.16
N GLN A 196 9.44 -0.48 -13.45
CA GLN A 196 9.67 -1.90 -13.28
C GLN A 196 9.69 -2.31 -11.80
N ALA A 197 10.21 -1.45 -10.90
CA ALA A 197 10.14 -1.69 -9.48
C ALA A 197 8.69 -1.64 -8.96
N PHE A 198 7.86 -0.76 -9.51
CA PHE A 198 6.42 -0.73 -9.22
C PHE A 198 5.73 -2.02 -9.69
N GLU A 199 5.99 -2.47 -10.91
CA GLU A 199 5.46 -3.73 -11.44
C GLU A 199 5.89 -4.93 -10.60
N LEU A 200 7.12 -4.92 -10.07
CA LEU A 200 7.63 -5.98 -9.21
C LEU A 200 6.92 -6.01 -7.85
N SER A 201 6.56 -4.87 -7.30
CA SER A 201 5.94 -4.75 -5.96
C SER A 201 4.42 -4.89 -5.97
N ASP A 202 3.77 -4.55 -7.05
CA ASP A 202 2.32 -4.56 -7.22
C ASP A 202 1.79 -6.00 -7.48
#